data_a07646f301f8f29b32130e95ca55a241
#
_entry.id   a07646f301f8f29b32130e95ca55a241
#
_cell.length_a   1.000
_cell.length_b   1.000
_cell.length_c   1.000
_cell.angle_alpha   90.00
_cell.angle_beta   90.00
_cell.angle_gamma   90.00
#
_symmetry.space_group_name_H-M   'P 1'
#
loop_
_entity.id
_entity.type
_entity.pdbx_description
1 polymer ?
#
loop_
_entity_poly.entity_id
_entity_poly.type
_entity_poly.pdbx_seq_one_letter_code
_entity_poly.pdbx_strand_id
1 'polypeptide(L)'
;MQPAPPDLEYGEPFNKAFDQIRVGVDLAVEGFNDVVSRVNEWAWLIGPAALLWIKHNIDAARRGLREVMDRVDHAMEHQMPVLSLISMSFRWITEVKTPVSQLSFAISEPIDQNLVKWTGDAARAYADKAVKQRAAVDESVLKAEFISQWLFKIARANVDYAVELATIVTNLAGKFAQAAVDATTVINIPWAIDTLAKSVGDIVTAGLDTLLRIGERFVDALGNVRDIATQVGDYSKLPGGRWPEAVRG
;
A
#
# COMPACT_ATOMS: atom_id res chain seq x y z
N MET A 1 9.64 22.23 -16.96
CA MET A 1 9.08 21.86 -15.65
C MET A 1 9.60 20.47 -15.36
N GLN A 2 10.45 20.31 -14.37
CA GLN A 2 10.99 19.00 -14.00
C GLN A 2 9.82 18.22 -13.34
N PRO A 3 9.53 16.97 -13.75
CA PRO A 3 8.50 16.18 -13.07
C PRO A 3 8.86 16.07 -11.59
N ALA A 4 7.85 16.14 -10.73
CA ALA A 4 8.03 15.95 -9.29
C ALA A 4 8.73 14.59 -9.05
N PRO A 5 9.64 14.50 -8.07
CA PRO A 5 10.24 13.21 -7.76
C PRO A 5 9.11 12.23 -7.41
N PRO A 6 9.19 10.98 -7.92
CA PRO A 6 8.13 9.98 -7.78
C PRO A 6 7.73 9.72 -6.31
N ASP A 7 8.65 9.93 -5.39
CA ASP A 7 8.43 9.78 -3.94
C ASP A 7 7.38 10.76 -3.40
N LEU A 8 7.28 11.97 -4.00
CA LEU A 8 6.27 12.95 -3.62
C LEU A 8 4.89 12.60 -4.19
N GLU A 9 4.83 12.12 -5.45
CA GLU A 9 3.56 11.79 -6.11
C GLU A 9 2.83 10.63 -5.43
N TYR A 10 3.56 9.58 -5.03
CA TYR A 10 2.98 8.37 -4.43
C TYR A 10 3.01 8.37 -2.91
N GLY A 11 3.91 9.10 -2.27
CA GLY A 11 4.00 9.24 -0.82
C GLY A 11 3.00 10.24 -0.24
N GLU A 12 2.59 11.26 -1.02
CA GLU A 12 1.63 12.28 -0.57
C GLU A 12 0.26 11.70 -0.21
N PRO A 13 -0.39 10.83 -1.05
CA PRO A 13 -1.66 10.20 -0.69
C PRO A 13 -1.57 9.38 0.60
N PHE A 14 -0.45 8.71 0.83
CA PHE A 14 -0.20 7.93 2.04
C PHE A 14 -0.13 8.82 3.28
N ASN A 15 0.69 9.86 3.26
CA ASN A 15 0.82 10.80 4.37
C ASN A 15 -0.50 11.49 4.67
N LYS A 16 -1.21 11.97 3.64
CA LYS A 16 -2.53 12.58 3.78
C LYS A 16 -3.56 11.65 4.43
N ALA A 17 -3.54 10.36 4.05
CA ALA A 17 -4.42 9.36 4.65
C ALA A 17 -4.15 9.21 6.15
N PHE A 18 -2.89 9.16 6.58
CA PHE A 18 -2.54 9.07 8.00
C PHE A 18 -2.89 10.33 8.79
N ASP A 19 -2.75 11.52 8.20
CA ASP A 19 -3.21 12.76 8.83
C ASP A 19 -4.74 12.76 8.99
N GLN A 20 -5.47 12.30 7.98
CA GLN A 20 -6.93 12.14 8.05
C GLN A 20 -7.34 11.10 9.09
N ILE A 21 -6.63 9.98 9.22
CA ILE A 21 -6.88 8.97 10.23
C ILE A 21 -6.74 9.58 11.63
N ARG A 22 -5.65 10.29 11.91
CA ARG A 22 -5.42 10.91 13.23
C ARG A 22 -6.54 11.87 13.60
N VAL A 23 -6.83 12.82 12.71
CA VAL A 23 -7.92 13.79 12.94
C VAL A 23 -9.28 13.11 13.05
N GLY A 24 -9.55 12.15 12.18
CA GLY A 24 -10.83 11.44 12.15
C GLY A 24 -11.06 10.57 13.38
N VAL A 25 -10.01 9.95 13.94
CA VAL A 25 -10.07 9.20 15.21
C VAL A 25 -10.48 10.11 16.36
N ASP A 26 -9.80 11.25 16.51
CA ASP A 26 -10.11 12.22 17.58
C ASP A 26 -11.57 12.68 17.48
N LEU A 27 -12.01 13.04 16.26
CA LEU A 27 -13.39 13.46 16.00
C LEU A 27 -14.40 12.32 16.22
N ALA A 28 -14.07 11.08 15.89
CA ALA A 28 -14.97 9.95 16.12
C ALA A 28 -15.14 9.65 17.61
N VAL A 29 -14.07 9.72 18.39
CA VAL A 29 -14.11 9.54 19.85
C VAL A 29 -14.85 10.69 20.52
N GLU A 30 -14.59 11.92 20.13
CA GLU A 30 -15.29 13.11 20.65
C GLU A 30 -16.80 13.02 20.33
N GLY A 31 -17.16 12.77 19.07
CA GLY A 31 -18.56 12.64 18.66
C GLY A 31 -19.28 11.48 19.35
N PHE A 32 -18.61 10.34 19.58
CA PHE A 32 -19.18 9.24 20.36
C PHE A 32 -19.45 9.67 21.81
N ASN A 33 -18.52 10.36 22.46
CA ASN A 33 -18.68 10.86 23.83
C ASN A 33 -19.80 11.89 23.92
N ASP A 34 -19.97 12.75 22.91
CA ASP A 34 -21.05 13.71 22.82
C ASP A 34 -22.42 13.01 22.76
N VAL A 35 -22.54 11.97 21.93
CA VAL A 35 -23.77 11.14 21.87
C VAL A 35 -24.09 10.55 23.24
N VAL A 36 -23.10 9.96 23.93
CA VAL A 36 -23.29 9.39 25.26
C VAL A 36 -23.68 10.46 26.27
N SER A 37 -23.08 11.63 26.20
CA SER A 37 -23.41 12.77 27.08
C SER A 37 -24.84 13.24 26.89
N ARG A 38 -25.30 13.37 25.63
CA ARG A 38 -26.69 13.73 25.33
C ARG A 38 -27.70 12.71 25.86
N VAL A 39 -27.43 11.41 25.69
CA VAL A 39 -28.27 10.37 26.26
C VAL A 39 -28.34 10.45 27.78
N ASN A 40 -27.22 10.69 28.45
CA ASN A 40 -27.17 10.82 29.90
C ASN A 40 -27.92 12.05 30.43
N GLU A 41 -27.84 13.18 29.70
CA GLU A 41 -28.55 14.42 30.04
C GLU A 41 -30.08 14.19 30.12
N TRP A 42 -30.62 13.36 29.22
CA TRP A 42 -32.06 13.10 29.13
C TRP A 42 -32.49 11.76 29.75
N ALA A 43 -31.56 10.98 30.34
CA ALA A 43 -31.84 9.66 30.86
C ALA A 43 -32.97 9.60 31.89
N TRP A 44 -33.14 10.66 32.68
CA TRP A 44 -34.21 10.77 33.69
C TRP A 44 -35.62 10.90 33.11
N LEU A 45 -35.74 11.35 31.84
CA LEU A 45 -37.01 11.44 31.12
C LEU A 45 -37.32 10.19 30.28
N ILE A 46 -36.32 9.33 30.06
CA ILE A 46 -36.45 8.14 29.23
C ILE A 46 -36.85 6.94 30.10
N GLY A 47 -37.91 6.25 29.69
CA GLY A 47 -38.36 5.06 30.43
C GLY A 47 -37.33 3.91 30.44
N PRO A 48 -37.37 3.02 31.46
CA PRO A 48 -36.32 1.98 31.65
C PRO A 48 -36.14 1.05 30.44
N ALA A 49 -37.23 0.67 29.77
CA ALA A 49 -37.17 -0.22 28.59
C ALA A 49 -36.45 0.47 27.40
N ALA A 50 -36.74 1.75 27.19
CA ALA A 50 -36.11 2.55 26.14
C ALA A 50 -34.62 2.77 26.45
N LEU A 51 -34.27 3.00 27.73
CA LEU A 51 -32.86 3.12 28.16
C LEU A 51 -32.08 1.85 27.91
N LEU A 52 -32.63 0.66 28.20
CA LEU A 52 -31.99 -0.61 27.92
C LEU A 52 -31.73 -0.80 26.42
N TRP A 53 -32.70 -0.45 25.59
CA TRP A 53 -32.55 -0.53 24.14
C TRP A 53 -31.52 0.47 23.61
N ILE A 54 -31.53 1.74 24.08
CA ILE A 54 -30.52 2.76 23.76
C ILE A 54 -29.13 2.26 24.14
N LYS A 55 -28.97 1.74 25.36
CA LYS A 55 -27.70 1.18 25.84
C LYS A 55 -27.18 0.07 24.92
N HIS A 56 -28.06 -0.84 24.49
CA HIS A 56 -27.67 -1.93 23.58
C HIS A 56 -27.11 -1.39 22.25
N ASN A 57 -27.76 -0.38 21.67
CA ASN A 57 -27.33 0.23 20.42
C ASN A 57 -26.04 1.07 20.57
N ILE A 58 -25.87 1.80 21.69
CA ILE A 58 -24.62 2.50 22.02
C ILE A 58 -23.48 1.51 22.18
N ASP A 59 -23.72 0.38 22.84
CA ASP A 59 -22.71 -0.66 22.99
C ASP A 59 -22.35 -1.32 21.66
N ALA A 60 -23.29 -1.43 20.72
CA ALA A 60 -23.02 -1.88 19.35
C ALA A 60 -22.15 -0.86 18.59
N ALA A 61 -22.49 0.41 18.64
CA ALA A 61 -21.69 1.49 18.04
C ALA A 61 -20.28 1.56 18.65
N ARG A 62 -20.16 1.39 19.97
CA ARG A 62 -18.87 1.31 20.68
C ARG A 62 -18.01 0.14 20.22
N ARG A 63 -18.60 -1.04 20.01
CA ARG A 63 -17.84 -2.20 19.48
C ARG A 63 -17.32 -1.93 18.08
N GLY A 64 -18.17 -1.38 17.19
CA GLY A 64 -17.74 -1.00 15.86
C GLY A 64 -16.60 0.03 15.85
N LEU A 65 -16.71 1.06 16.70
CA LEU A 65 -15.62 2.04 16.84
C LEU A 65 -14.31 1.39 17.31
N ARG A 66 -14.36 0.51 18.31
CA ARG A 66 -13.17 -0.20 18.80
C ARG A 66 -12.53 -1.05 17.71
N GLU A 67 -13.30 -1.77 16.93
CA GLU A 67 -12.80 -2.60 15.84
C GLU A 67 -12.04 -1.77 14.81
N VAL A 68 -12.53 -0.57 14.49
CA VAL A 68 -11.81 0.36 13.61
C VAL A 68 -10.54 0.91 14.28
N MET A 69 -10.61 1.25 15.58
CA MET A 69 -9.44 1.71 16.34
C MET A 69 -8.31 0.68 16.35
N ASP A 70 -8.63 -0.60 16.57
CA ASP A 70 -7.64 -1.68 16.55
C ASP A 70 -6.94 -1.77 15.18
N ARG A 71 -7.67 -1.52 14.07
CA ARG A 71 -7.09 -1.46 12.72
C ARG A 71 -6.21 -0.23 12.53
N VAL A 72 -6.62 0.90 13.07
CA VAL A 72 -5.84 2.15 13.04
C VAL A 72 -4.52 1.96 13.78
N ASP A 73 -4.56 1.44 15.00
CA ASP A 73 -3.36 1.22 15.81
C ASP A 73 -2.37 0.31 15.08
N HIS A 74 -2.86 -0.80 14.51
CA HIS A 74 -2.04 -1.69 13.69
C HIS A 74 -1.42 -0.97 12.48
N ALA A 75 -2.20 -0.16 11.75
CA ALA A 75 -1.69 0.58 10.60
C ALA A 75 -0.65 1.63 11.00
N MET A 76 -0.86 2.31 12.13
CA MET A 76 0.07 3.32 12.67
C MET A 76 1.42 2.71 13.08
N GLU A 77 1.41 1.52 13.65
CA GLU A 77 2.63 0.80 14.04
C GLU A 77 3.48 0.38 12.83
N HIS A 78 2.84 0.12 11.67
CA HIS A 78 3.48 -0.47 10.50
C HIS A 78 3.65 0.50 9.31
N GLN A 79 3.45 1.81 9.49
CA GLN A 79 3.45 2.81 8.41
C GLN A 79 4.83 3.06 7.76
N MET A 80 5.91 2.97 8.53
CA MET A 80 7.25 3.41 8.10
C MET A 80 7.83 2.65 6.87
N PRO A 81 7.66 1.33 6.71
CA PRO A 81 8.23 0.62 5.57
C PRO A 81 7.67 1.04 4.20
N VAL A 82 6.44 1.57 4.14
CA VAL A 82 5.74 1.83 2.87
C VAL A 82 6.43 2.91 2.05
N LEU A 83 6.79 4.04 2.66
CA LEU A 83 7.51 5.12 1.97
C LEU A 83 8.86 4.66 1.46
N SER A 84 9.56 3.83 2.25
CA SER A 84 10.83 3.21 1.86
C SER A 84 10.66 2.26 0.65
N LEU A 85 9.57 1.47 0.61
CA LEU A 85 9.27 0.58 -0.53
C LEU A 85 8.98 1.37 -1.81
N ILE A 86 8.25 2.48 -1.72
CA ILE A 86 7.99 3.38 -2.85
C ILE A 86 9.33 3.90 -3.39
N SER A 87 10.15 4.52 -2.54
CA SER A 87 11.45 5.05 -2.93
C SER A 87 12.35 3.98 -3.55
N MET A 88 12.43 2.81 -2.92
CA MET A 88 13.26 1.70 -3.40
C MET A 88 12.79 1.17 -4.76
N SER A 89 11.49 1.12 -5.03
CA SER A 89 10.97 0.67 -6.32
C SER A 89 11.46 1.55 -7.48
N PHE A 90 11.48 2.87 -7.29
CA PHE A 90 11.98 3.81 -8.31
C PHE A 90 13.52 3.76 -8.43
N ARG A 91 14.24 3.57 -7.32
CA ARG A 91 15.70 3.42 -7.34
C ARG A 91 16.14 2.19 -8.14
N TRP A 92 15.38 1.09 -8.11
CA TRP A 92 15.64 -0.06 -8.98
C TRP A 92 15.56 0.27 -10.47
N ILE A 93 14.71 1.21 -10.87
CA ILE A 93 14.64 1.70 -12.25
C ILE A 93 15.80 2.65 -12.57
N THR A 94 16.02 3.66 -11.74
CA THR A 94 16.95 4.74 -12.04
C THR A 94 18.41 4.36 -11.80
N GLU A 95 18.69 3.60 -10.74
CA GLU A 95 20.05 3.29 -10.31
C GLU A 95 20.52 1.91 -10.80
N VAL A 96 19.62 1.01 -11.20
CA VAL A 96 19.96 -0.35 -11.65
C VAL A 96 19.54 -0.57 -13.09
N LYS A 97 18.23 -0.58 -13.39
CA LYS A 97 17.72 -0.90 -14.73
C LYS A 97 18.28 0.02 -15.80
N THR A 98 18.22 1.33 -15.61
CA THR A 98 18.63 2.32 -16.62
C THR A 98 20.14 2.23 -16.92
N PRO A 99 21.06 2.26 -15.93
CA PRO A 99 22.47 2.10 -16.20
C PRO A 99 22.85 0.76 -16.84
N VAL A 100 22.22 -0.35 -16.36
CA VAL A 100 22.45 -1.68 -16.93
C VAL A 100 21.96 -1.78 -18.38
N SER A 101 20.80 -1.18 -18.70
CA SER A 101 20.29 -1.14 -20.07
C SER A 101 21.22 -0.39 -21.02
N GLN A 102 21.89 0.65 -20.55
CA GLN A 102 22.90 1.37 -21.37
C GLN A 102 24.10 0.50 -21.74
N LEU A 103 24.46 -0.48 -20.89
CA LEU A 103 25.52 -1.43 -21.21
C LEU A 103 25.15 -2.35 -22.37
N SER A 104 23.87 -2.69 -22.57
CA SER A 104 23.41 -3.50 -23.72
C SER A 104 23.75 -2.83 -25.03
N PHE A 105 23.58 -1.50 -25.11
CA PHE A 105 23.96 -0.73 -26.29
C PHE A 105 25.50 -0.76 -26.52
N ALA A 106 26.28 -0.53 -25.48
CA ALA A 106 27.75 -0.53 -25.57
C ALA A 106 28.32 -1.89 -25.99
N ILE A 107 27.68 -3.00 -25.63
CA ILE A 107 28.08 -4.35 -26.02
C ILE A 107 27.65 -4.68 -27.46
N SER A 108 26.59 -4.04 -27.96
CA SER A 108 25.98 -4.36 -29.25
C SER A 108 26.70 -3.72 -30.44
N GLU A 109 27.32 -2.57 -30.23
CA GLU A 109 28.05 -1.86 -31.29
C GLU A 109 29.56 -1.85 -30.99
N PRO A 110 30.39 -2.55 -31.79
CA PRO A 110 31.81 -2.42 -31.66
C PRO A 110 32.21 -0.97 -31.97
N ILE A 111 32.65 -0.24 -30.96
CA ILE A 111 33.11 1.15 -31.05
C ILE A 111 34.35 1.28 -31.94
N ASP A 112 35.09 0.16 -32.10
CA ASP A 112 36.32 0.14 -32.88
C ASP A 112 36.11 -0.51 -34.25
N GLN A 113 36.29 0.30 -35.31
CA GLN A 113 36.21 -0.18 -36.70
C GLN A 113 37.23 -1.32 -37.02
N ASN A 114 38.27 -1.48 -36.22
CA ASN A 114 39.19 -2.59 -36.37
C ASN A 114 38.58 -3.94 -35.97
N LEU A 115 37.64 -3.96 -35.01
CA LEU A 115 36.87 -5.14 -34.62
C LEU A 115 35.97 -5.63 -35.74
N VAL A 116 35.45 -4.73 -36.57
CA VAL A 116 34.59 -5.06 -37.73
C VAL A 116 35.36 -5.79 -38.81
N LYS A 117 36.65 -5.49 -38.94
CA LYS A 117 37.55 -6.11 -39.92
C LYS A 117 38.24 -7.37 -39.38
N TRP A 118 38.07 -7.65 -38.09
CA TRP A 118 38.74 -8.82 -37.47
C TRP A 118 38.03 -10.11 -37.88
N THR A 119 38.81 -11.08 -38.36
CA THR A 119 38.32 -12.37 -38.85
C THR A 119 39.11 -13.55 -38.25
N GLY A 120 38.57 -14.75 -38.42
CA GLY A 120 39.21 -15.98 -37.91
C GLY A 120 38.54 -16.51 -36.64
N ASP A 121 39.14 -17.55 -36.04
CA ASP A 121 38.53 -18.28 -34.91
C ASP A 121 38.43 -17.42 -33.66
N ALA A 122 39.43 -16.56 -33.41
CA ALA A 122 39.41 -15.65 -32.27
C ALA A 122 38.26 -14.60 -32.40
N ALA A 123 38.02 -14.07 -33.61
CA ALA A 123 36.93 -13.16 -33.88
C ALA A 123 35.57 -13.84 -33.64
N ARG A 124 35.39 -15.09 -34.09
CA ARG A 124 34.17 -15.86 -33.83
C ARG A 124 33.96 -16.12 -32.33
N ALA A 125 35.02 -16.53 -31.60
CA ALA A 125 34.95 -16.75 -30.17
C ALA A 125 34.61 -15.48 -29.39
N TYR A 126 35.11 -14.32 -29.82
CA TYR A 126 34.73 -13.03 -29.26
C TYR A 126 33.26 -12.70 -29.50
N ALA A 127 32.79 -12.85 -30.75
CA ALA A 127 31.39 -12.59 -31.10
C ALA A 127 30.41 -13.47 -30.28
N ASP A 128 30.70 -14.77 -30.13
CA ASP A 128 29.91 -15.69 -29.32
C ASP A 128 29.87 -15.26 -27.84
N LYS A 129 30.96 -14.74 -27.31
CA LYS A 129 31.00 -14.24 -25.94
C LYS A 129 30.25 -12.92 -25.78
N ALA A 130 30.37 -12.01 -26.76
CA ALA A 130 29.60 -10.76 -26.75
C ALA A 130 28.08 -11.01 -26.74
N VAL A 131 27.60 -11.99 -27.53
CA VAL A 131 26.19 -12.44 -27.50
C VAL A 131 25.78 -12.92 -26.11
N LYS A 132 26.62 -13.71 -25.43
CA LYS A 132 26.33 -14.19 -24.07
C LYS A 132 26.34 -13.06 -23.04
N GLN A 133 27.26 -12.11 -23.16
CA GLN A 133 27.30 -10.92 -22.29
C GLN A 133 26.04 -10.04 -22.48
N ARG A 134 25.64 -9.82 -23.73
CA ARG A 134 24.41 -9.09 -24.04
C ARG A 134 23.18 -9.77 -23.43
N ALA A 135 23.06 -11.10 -23.59
CA ALA A 135 21.95 -11.85 -22.98
C ALA A 135 21.93 -11.74 -21.45
N ALA A 136 23.11 -11.68 -20.81
CA ALA A 136 23.22 -11.47 -19.35
C ALA A 136 22.80 -10.04 -18.94
N VAL A 137 23.11 -9.01 -19.74
CA VAL A 137 22.64 -7.64 -19.51
C VAL A 137 21.12 -7.57 -19.64
N ASP A 138 20.57 -8.10 -20.73
CA ASP A 138 19.12 -8.08 -20.98
C ASP A 138 18.37 -8.81 -19.85
N GLU A 139 18.87 -9.93 -19.37
CA GLU A 139 18.33 -10.65 -18.21
C GLU A 139 18.38 -9.80 -16.93
N SER A 140 19.49 -9.10 -16.70
CA SER A 140 19.64 -8.23 -15.53
C SER A 140 18.66 -7.05 -15.55
N VAL A 141 18.40 -6.48 -16.74
CA VAL A 141 17.40 -5.43 -16.94
C VAL A 141 16.00 -5.94 -16.60
N LEU A 142 15.63 -7.12 -17.08
CA LEU A 142 14.33 -7.74 -16.78
C LEU A 142 14.16 -8.02 -15.28
N LYS A 143 15.19 -8.56 -14.63
CA LYS A 143 15.18 -8.81 -13.17
C LYS A 143 15.02 -7.51 -12.37
N ALA A 144 15.73 -6.46 -12.74
CA ALA A 144 15.62 -5.15 -12.09
C ALA A 144 14.22 -4.55 -12.24
N GLU A 145 13.64 -4.64 -13.44
CA GLU A 145 12.26 -4.20 -13.70
C GLU A 145 11.24 -4.96 -12.87
N PHE A 146 11.37 -6.29 -12.82
CA PHE A 146 10.49 -7.15 -12.05
C PHE A 146 10.51 -6.83 -10.56
N ILE A 147 11.71 -6.65 -9.97
CA ILE A 147 11.86 -6.25 -8.57
C ILE A 147 11.20 -4.89 -8.32
N SER A 148 11.43 -3.91 -9.19
CA SER A 148 10.81 -2.60 -9.09
C SER A 148 9.29 -2.69 -9.08
N GLN A 149 8.69 -3.39 -10.05
CA GLN A 149 7.25 -3.56 -10.16
C GLN A 149 6.65 -4.26 -8.94
N TRP A 150 7.34 -5.25 -8.40
CA TRP A 150 6.92 -5.98 -7.22
C TRP A 150 6.89 -5.08 -5.97
N LEU A 151 7.98 -4.35 -5.71
CA LEU A 151 8.05 -3.40 -4.60
C LEU A 151 6.95 -2.35 -4.70
N PHE A 152 6.69 -1.84 -5.92
CA PHE A 152 5.65 -0.86 -6.15
C PHE A 152 4.24 -1.42 -5.89
N LYS A 153 3.96 -2.65 -6.31
CA LYS A 153 2.66 -3.31 -6.03
C LYS A 153 2.40 -3.44 -4.54
N ILE A 154 3.41 -3.85 -3.76
CA ILE A 154 3.31 -3.94 -2.30
C ILE A 154 3.05 -2.56 -1.69
N ALA A 155 3.84 -1.55 -2.09
CA ALA A 155 3.67 -0.20 -1.59
C ALA A 155 2.28 0.35 -1.90
N ARG A 156 1.79 0.16 -3.14
CA ARG A 156 0.45 0.60 -3.56
C ARG A 156 -0.66 -0.04 -2.74
N ALA A 157 -0.59 -1.34 -2.49
CA ALA A 157 -1.59 -2.02 -1.65
C ALA A 157 -1.66 -1.42 -0.23
N ASN A 158 -0.51 -1.03 0.34
CA ASN A 158 -0.48 -0.36 1.64
C ASN A 158 -1.04 1.08 1.59
N VAL A 159 -0.79 1.82 0.49
CA VAL A 159 -1.40 3.15 0.29
C VAL A 159 -2.91 3.02 0.17
N ASP A 160 -3.41 2.08 -0.64
CA ASP A 160 -4.85 1.83 -0.80
C ASP A 160 -5.50 1.45 0.54
N TYR A 161 -4.81 0.65 1.37
CA TYR A 161 -5.25 0.29 2.72
C TYR A 161 -5.37 1.52 3.64
N ALA A 162 -4.36 2.39 3.65
CA ALA A 162 -4.37 3.61 4.47
C ALA A 162 -5.48 4.58 4.04
N VAL A 163 -5.70 4.75 2.72
CA VAL A 163 -6.75 5.62 2.17
C VAL A 163 -8.14 5.08 2.53
N GLU A 164 -8.36 3.77 2.44
CA GLU A 164 -9.64 3.17 2.82
C GLU A 164 -9.89 3.32 4.33
N LEU A 165 -8.87 3.07 5.15
CA LEU A 165 -8.98 3.25 6.60
C LEU A 165 -9.29 4.70 6.97
N ALA A 166 -8.67 5.68 6.31
CA ALA A 166 -8.99 7.11 6.47
C ALA A 166 -10.46 7.40 6.11
N THR A 167 -10.97 6.78 5.05
CA THR A 167 -12.36 6.90 4.63
C THR A 167 -13.32 6.35 5.67
N ILE A 168 -13.04 5.17 6.23
CA ILE A 168 -13.85 4.54 7.29
C ILE A 168 -13.89 5.44 8.52
N VAL A 169 -12.74 5.91 9.00
CA VAL A 169 -12.64 6.75 10.19
C VAL A 169 -13.35 8.08 10.01
N THR A 170 -13.18 8.74 8.86
CA THR A 170 -13.84 10.00 8.54
C THR A 170 -15.37 9.85 8.48
N ASN A 171 -15.85 8.76 7.88
CA ASN A 171 -17.28 8.47 7.81
C ASN A 171 -17.86 8.20 9.21
N LEU A 172 -17.15 7.47 10.06
CA LEU A 172 -17.56 7.25 11.46
C LEU A 172 -17.65 8.56 12.22
N ALA A 173 -16.62 9.41 12.13
CA ALA A 173 -16.63 10.73 12.76
C ALA A 173 -17.85 11.56 12.34
N GLY A 174 -18.15 11.59 11.02
CA GLY A 174 -19.33 12.26 10.49
C GLY A 174 -20.65 11.71 11.03
N LYS A 175 -20.77 10.37 11.18
CA LYS A 175 -21.99 9.76 11.74
C LYS A 175 -22.17 10.01 13.23
N PHE A 176 -21.09 10.00 14.01
CA PHE A 176 -21.15 10.35 15.42
C PHE A 176 -21.52 11.82 15.61
N ALA A 177 -20.91 12.74 14.86
CA ALA A 177 -21.26 14.16 14.91
C ALA A 177 -22.72 14.40 14.54
N GLN A 178 -23.23 13.75 13.47
CA GLN A 178 -24.63 13.85 13.09
C GLN A 178 -25.57 13.34 14.18
N ALA A 179 -25.27 12.17 14.75
CA ALA A 179 -26.09 11.60 15.83
C ALA A 179 -26.11 12.47 17.09
N ALA A 180 -24.98 13.12 17.43
CA ALA A 180 -24.93 14.07 18.54
C ALA A 180 -25.85 15.29 18.32
N VAL A 181 -25.95 15.78 17.08
CA VAL A 181 -26.88 16.86 16.70
C VAL A 181 -28.33 16.35 16.74
N ASP A 182 -28.59 15.17 16.18
CA ASP A 182 -29.95 14.59 16.13
C ASP A 182 -30.48 14.25 17.53
N ALA A 183 -29.61 13.92 18.49
CA ALA A 183 -29.94 13.60 19.88
C ALA A 183 -30.16 14.83 20.80
N THR A 184 -30.31 16.02 20.25
CA THR A 184 -30.53 17.26 21.03
C THR A 184 -31.88 17.33 21.76
N THR A 185 -32.84 16.53 21.35
CA THR A 185 -34.15 16.45 22.01
C THR A 185 -34.47 15.02 22.45
N VAL A 186 -35.13 14.86 23.59
CA VAL A 186 -35.47 13.55 24.15
C VAL A 186 -36.27 12.65 23.20
N ILE A 187 -37.15 13.26 22.39
CA ILE A 187 -37.99 12.55 21.42
C ILE A 187 -37.17 11.93 20.29
N ASN A 188 -36.09 12.58 19.88
CA ASN A 188 -35.24 12.14 18.77
C ASN A 188 -34.16 11.13 19.18
N ILE A 189 -33.82 11.03 20.46
CA ILE A 189 -32.72 10.16 20.95
C ILE A 189 -32.90 8.71 20.47
N PRO A 190 -34.04 8.02 20.62
CA PRO A 190 -34.15 6.63 20.19
C PRO A 190 -33.91 6.48 18.69
N TRP A 191 -34.44 7.36 17.87
CA TRP A 191 -34.22 7.32 16.42
C TRP A 191 -32.79 7.64 16.03
N ALA A 192 -32.18 8.65 16.64
CA ALA A 192 -30.76 9.02 16.39
C ALA A 192 -29.80 7.85 16.72
N ILE A 193 -30.05 7.19 17.86
CA ILE A 193 -29.22 6.05 18.31
C ILE A 193 -29.41 4.81 17.42
N ASP A 194 -30.65 4.51 16.99
CA ASP A 194 -30.91 3.40 16.06
C ASP A 194 -30.23 3.62 14.70
N THR A 195 -30.38 4.83 14.17
CA THR A 195 -29.75 5.23 12.90
C THR A 195 -28.22 5.19 12.99
N LEU A 196 -27.67 5.66 14.12
CA LEU A 196 -26.22 5.60 14.39
C LEU A 196 -25.73 4.16 14.43
N ALA A 197 -26.36 3.29 15.23
CA ALA A 197 -25.92 1.89 15.37
C ALA A 197 -25.93 1.14 14.03
N LYS A 198 -26.98 1.34 13.23
CA LYS A 198 -27.07 0.78 11.87
C LYS A 198 -25.97 1.34 10.96
N SER A 199 -25.81 2.67 10.91
CA SER A 199 -24.80 3.32 10.06
C SER A 199 -23.38 2.91 10.44
N VAL A 200 -23.07 2.79 11.73
CA VAL A 200 -21.76 2.31 12.21
C VAL A 200 -21.56 0.86 11.78
N GLY A 201 -22.58 0.00 11.97
CA GLY A 201 -22.52 -1.39 11.53
C GLY A 201 -22.25 -1.52 10.03
N ASP A 202 -22.94 -0.76 9.21
CA ASP A 202 -22.78 -0.77 7.74
C ASP A 202 -21.39 -0.28 7.33
N ILE A 203 -20.91 0.83 7.91
CA ILE A 203 -19.58 1.38 7.62
C ILE A 203 -18.48 0.39 8.01
N VAL A 204 -18.58 -0.20 9.21
CA VAL A 204 -17.59 -1.16 9.70
C VAL A 204 -17.58 -2.41 8.81
N THR A 205 -18.74 -2.99 8.53
CA THR A 205 -18.83 -4.20 7.70
C THR A 205 -18.31 -3.96 6.29
N ALA A 206 -18.79 -2.94 5.60
CA ALA A 206 -18.36 -2.63 4.23
C ALA A 206 -16.87 -2.23 4.17
N GLY A 207 -16.41 -1.46 5.16
CA GLY A 207 -15.01 -1.04 5.24
C GLY A 207 -14.08 -2.22 5.51
N LEU A 208 -14.41 -3.09 6.47
CA LEU A 208 -13.62 -4.28 6.75
C LEU A 208 -13.57 -5.24 5.56
N ASP A 209 -14.66 -5.45 4.85
CA ASP A 209 -14.68 -6.25 3.61
C ASP A 209 -13.76 -5.67 2.55
N THR A 210 -13.69 -4.33 2.45
CA THR A 210 -12.78 -3.67 1.52
C THR A 210 -11.33 -3.81 1.95
N LEU A 211 -11.02 -3.62 3.25
CA LEU A 211 -9.69 -3.83 3.79
C LEU A 211 -9.21 -5.28 3.63
N LEU A 212 -10.09 -6.26 3.80
CA LEU A 212 -9.77 -7.67 3.54
C LEU A 212 -9.41 -7.92 2.08
N ARG A 213 -10.18 -7.38 1.13
CA ARG A 213 -9.86 -7.49 -0.32
C ARG A 213 -8.54 -6.82 -0.68
N ILE A 214 -8.18 -5.71 -0.03
CA ILE A 214 -6.87 -5.08 -0.21
C ILE A 214 -5.78 -5.98 0.37
N GLY A 215 -6.03 -6.58 1.55
CA GLY A 215 -5.13 -7.56 2.17
C GLY A 215 -4.89 -8.80 1.30
N GLU A 216 -5.93 -9.33 0.64
CA GLU A 216 -5.80 -10.44 -0.32
C GLU A 216 -4.89 -10.07 -1.49
N ARG A 217 -5.05 -8.87 -2.08
CA ARG A 217 -4.14 -8.37 -3.13
C ARG A 217 -2.71 -8.23 -2.65
N PHE A 218 -2.52 -7.86 -1.38
CA PHE A 218 -1.20 -7.81 -0.76
C PHE A 218 -0.59 -9.20 -0.63
N VAL A 219 -1.36 -10.19 -0.18
CA VAL A 219 -0.95 -11.61 -0.11
C VAL A 219 -0.62 -12.15 -1.50
N ASP A 220 -1.42 -11.83 -2.51
CA ASP A 220 -1.13 -12.19 -3.91
C ASP A 220 0.17 -11.56 -4.40
N ALA A 221 0.40 -10.28 -4.06
CA ALA A 221 1.67 -9.62 -4.37
C ALA A 221 2.86 -10.26 -3.65
N LEU A 222 2.69 -10.73 -2.40
CA LEU A 222 3.68 -11.51 -1.69
C LEU A 222 3.85 -12.92 -2.25
N GLY A 223 2.79 -13.55 -2.76
CA GLY A 223 2.83 -14.85 -3.44
C GLY A 223 3.80 -14.85 -4.63
N ASN A 224 3.95 -13.71 -5.30
CA ASN A 224 4.94 -13.49 -6.35
C ASN A 224 6.40 -13.50 -5.83
N VAL A 225 6.66 -13.56 -4.51
CA VAL A 225 8.01 -13.76 -3.94
C VAL A 225 8.62 -15.07 -4.46
N ARG A 226 7.80 -16.11 -4.62
CA ARG A 226 8.26 -17.37 -5.22
C ARG A 226 8.67 -17.19 -6.67
N ASP A 227 7.94 -16.39 -7.42
CA ASP A 227 8.28 -16.07 -8.82
C ASP A 227 9.55 -15.22 -8.89
N ILE A 228 9.74 -14.29 -7.96
CA ILE A 228 10.98 -13.52 -7.81
C ILE A 228 12.13 -14.46 -7.49
N ALA A 229 11.99 -15.32 -6.49
CA ALA A 229 13.02 -16.27 -6.11
C ALA A 229 13.38 -17.20 -7.28
N THR A 230 12.40 -17.62 -8.08
CA THR A 230 12.60 -18.42 -9.29
C THR A 230 13.33 -17.62 -10.36
N GLN A 231 12.93 -16.38 -10.63
CA GLN A 231 13.58 -15.52 -11.63
C GLN A 231 14.97 -15.07 -11.20
N VAL A 232 15.16 -14.69 -9.94
CA VAL A 232 16.47 -14.34 -9.39
C VAL A 232 17.39 -15.56 -9.37
N GLY A 233 16.84 -16.74 -9.07
CA GLY A 233 17.55 -18.01 -9.09
C GLY A 233 17.79 -18.62 -10.49
N ASP A 234 17.23 -18.04 -11.54
CA ASP A 234 17.54 -18.45 -12.92
C ASP A 234 18.92 -17.89 -13.34
N TYR A 235 19.91 -18.75 -13.34
CA TYR A 235 21.27 -18.45 -13.77
C TYR A 235 21.55 -18.88 -15.22
N SER A 236 20.52 -19.18 -16.02
CA SER A 236 20.71 -19.66 -17.42
C SER A 236 21.55 -18.70 -18.27
N LYS A 237 21.44 -17.38 -18.03
CA LYS A 237 22.22 -16.34 -18.70
C LYS A 237 23.42 -15.84 -17.88
N LEU A 238 23.51 -16.23 -16.62
CA LEU A 238 24.57 -15.87 -15.67
C LEU A 238 25.16 -17.16 -15.06
N PRO A 239 25.96 -17.94 -15.79
CA PRO A 239 26.43 -19.24 -15.36
C PRO A 239 27.12 -19.21 -14.00
N GLY A 240 26.59 -19.96 -13.02
CA GLY A 240 27.10 -19.97 -11.64
C GLY A 240 26.87 -18.64 -10.91
N GLY A 241 25.89 -17.82 -11.32
CA GLY A 241 25.62 -16.51 -10.73
C GLY A 241 26.69 -15.45 -11.04
N ARG A 242 27.53 -15.70 -12.04
CA ARG A 242 28.64 -14.83 -12.43
C ARG A 242 28.43 -14.25 -13.82
N TRP A 243 28.99 -13.07 -14.01
CA TRP A 243 29.03 -12.44 -15.32
C TRP A 243 29.80 -13.31 -16.31
N PRO A 244 29.34 -13.50 -17.57
CA PRO A 244 30.07 -14.25 -18.58
C PRO A 244 31.41 -13.61 -18.84
N GLU A 245 32.50 -14.38 -18.68
CA GLU A 245 33.87 -13.91 -18.92
C GLU A 245 34.06 -13.61 -20.41
N ALA A 246 34.61 -12.42 -20.72
CA ALA A 246 34.93 -12.03 -22.09
C ALA A 246 36.16 -12.81 -22.60
N VAL A 247 37.16 -13.02 -21.74
CA VAL A 247 38.39 -13.72 -22.04
C VAL A 247 38.74 -14.65 -20.87
N ARG A 248 39.10 -15.89 -21.15
CA ARG A 248 39.87 -16.71 -20.18
C ARG A 248 41.31 -16.34 -20.31
N GLY A 249 41.90 -15.76 -19.25
CA GLY A 249 43.31 -15.63 -19.14
C GLY A 249 44.00 -16.99 -19.06
#